data_33b678e45917edc2f360c96157e0c9a6
#
_entry.id   33b678e45917edc2f360c96157e0c9a6
#
_cell.length_a   1.000
_cell.length_b   1.000
_cell.length_c   1.000
_cell.angle_alpha   90.00
_cell.angle_beta   90.00
_cell.angle_gamma   90.00
#
_symmetry.space_group_name_H-M   'P 1'
#
loop_
_entity.id
_entity.type
_entity.pdbx_description
1 polymer ?
#
loop_
_entity_poly.entity_id
_entity_poly.type
_entity_poly.pdbx_seq_one_letter_code
_entity_poly.pdbx_strand_id
1 'polypeptide(L)'
;VSSLLKSTAIMLLACWASNALLVSAQSTSLIPFNDATLRPHGQHVIPLFEGWFPNDDGSYTLCFGYFNMNTEEQVEVPLGDANRIEPAEFDGAQPTHFDPVPAPELTRPYRHHWCVFSVEVPSDFGRKDVIWTLETQGDELSVPGSLLPSYVLDETETWAAMPLPPI
;
A
#
# COMPACT_ATOMS: atom_id res chain seq x y z
N VAL A 1 -14.91 70.55 13.02
CA VAL A 1 -13.59 69.99 12.69
C VAL A 1 -13.24 68.84 13.61
N SER A 2 -13.66 68.83 14.89
CA SER A 2 -13.24 67.80 15.88
C SER A 2 -13.98 66.45 15.75
N SER A 3 -15.16 66.38 15.09
CA SER A 3 -15.93 65.17 14.96
C SER A 3 -15.49 64.28 13.78
N LEU A 4 -14.97 64.85 12.73
CA LEU A 4 -14.42 64.13 11.58
C LEU A 4 -13.12 63.39 11.89
N LEU A 5 -12.27 63.94 12.75
CA LEU A 5 -11.04 63.31 13.17
C LEU A 5 -11.25 62.04 14.08
N LYS A 6 -12.35 62.04 14.85
CA LYS A 6 -12.70 60.88 15.69
C LYS A 6 -13.25 59.70 14.89
N SER A 7 -13.99 59.96 13.82
CA SER A 7 -14.54 58.91 12.95
C SER A 7 -13.44 58.19 12.12
N THR A 8 -12.45 58.92 11.66
CA THR A 8 -11.34 58.32 10.90
C THR A 8 -10.40 57.44 11.75
N ALA A 9 -10.20 57.84 13.01
CA ALA A 9 -9.37 57.05 13.94
C ALA A 9 -10.04 55.69 14.31
N ILE A 10 -11.37 55.66 14.46
CA ILE A 10 -12.11 54.43 14.76
C ILE A 10 -12.14 53.49 13.56
N MET A 11 -12.24 54.03 12.32
CA MET A 11 -12.20 53.17 11.13
C MET A 11 -10.82 52.52 10.86
N LEU A 12 -9.75 53.24 11.17
CA LEU A 12 -8.39 52.68 11.03
C LEU A 12 -8.08 51.58 12.06
N LEU A 13 -8.60 51.70 13.28
CA LEU A 13 -8.44 50.69 14.30
C LEU A 13 -9.25 49.41 13.98
N ALA A 14 -10.40 49.53 13.34
CA ALA A 14 -11.22 48.37 12.91
C ALA A 14 -10.53 47.56 11.78
N CYS A 15 -9.80 48.24 10.88
CA CYS A 15 -9.03 47.54 9.80
C CYS A 15 -7.83 46.75 10.32
N TRP A 16 -7.22 47.14 11.41
CA TRP A 16 -6.08 46.46 12.00
C TRP A 16 -6.50 45.19 12.79
N ALA A 17 -7.69 45.18 13.36
CA ALA A 17 -8.22 44.03 14.09
C ALA A 17 -8.66 42.87 13.16
N SER A 18 -9.00 43.17 11.90
CA SER A 18 -9.45 42.15 10.94
C SER A 18 -8.32 41.34 10.31
N ASN A 19 -7.07 41.82 10.36
CA ASN A 19 -5.92 41.11 9.80
C ASN A 19 -5.25 40.13 10.78
N ALA A 20 -5.65 40.11 12.03
CA ALA A 20 -5.06 39.22 13.05
C ALA A 20 -5.68 37.81 13.09
N LEU A 21 -6.71 37.54 12.27
CA LEU A 21 -7.45 36.26 12.31
C LEU A 21 -7.13 35.31 11.13
N LEU A 22 -6.19 35.63 10.25
CA LEU A 22 -5.85 34.79 9.10
C LEU A 22 -4.48 34.10 9.21
N VAL A 23 -3.84 34.13 10.36
CA VAL A 23 -2.67 33.29 10.62
C VAL A 23 -3.11 32.18 11.59
N SER A 24 -3.96 31.31 11.11
CA SER A 24 -4.29 30.10 11.86
C SER A 24 -4.14 28.89 10.95
N ALA A 25 -3.27 28.02 11.39
CA ALA A 25 -3.22 26.61 11.05
C ALA A 25 -2.70 26.25 9.64
N GLN A 26 -1.45 26.51 9.39
CA GLN A 26 -0.64 25.49 8.75
C GLN A 26 0.32 24.91 9.79
N SER A 27 -0.22 24.18 10.72
CA SER A 27 0.56 23.12 11.37
C SER A 27 0.78 22.06 10.31
N THR A 28 1.75 22.28 9.44
CA THR A 28 2.43 21.18 8.78
C THR A 28 3.06 20.41 9.92
N SER A 29 2.33 19.43 10.46
CA SER A 29 2.98 18.41 11.24
C SER A 29 3.94 17.74 10.26
N LEU A 30 5.19 18.14 10.34
CA LEU A 30 6.30 17.40 9.76
C LEU A 30 6.40 16.10 10.59
N ILE A 31 5.40 15.23 10.43
CA ILE A 31 5.52 13.85 10.89
C ILE A 31 6.55 13.28 9.93
N PRO A 32 7.74 12.89 10.42
CA PRO A 32 8.71 12.21 9.58
C PRO A 32 8.00 11.05 8.89
N PHE A 33 8.15 10.93 7.59
CA PHE A 33 7.50 9.92 6.76
C PHE A 33 7.65 8.49 7.32
N ASN A 34 8.60 8.28 8.22
CA ASN A 34 8.93 6.99 8.84
C ASN A 34 8.02 6.58 10.00
N ASP A 35 7.40 7.54 10.71
CA ASP A 35 6.63 7.24 11.93
C ASP A 35 5.11 7.29 11.71
N ALA A 36 4.66 7.84 10.57
CA ALA A 36 3.26 8.20 10.39
C ALA A 36 2.36 7.07 9.91
N THR A 37 2.91 5.99 9.37
CA THR A 37 2.16 5.05 8.55
C THR A 37 1.91 3.69 9.19
N LEU A 38 2.76 3.25 10.10
CA LEU A 38 2.60 1.93 10.73
C LEU A 38 1.96 2.05 12.10
N ARG A 39 0.86 1.36 12.30
CA ARG A 39 0.12 1.32 13.56
C ARG A 39 -0.13 -0.13 13.98
N PRO A 40 -0.39 -0.39 15.26
CA PRO A 40 -0.70 -1.75 15.72
C PRO A 40 -1.89 -2.36 15.00
N HIS A 41 -2.95 -1.59 14.77
CA HIS A 41 -4.23 -2.07 14.26
C HIS A 41 -4.91 -1.05 13.33
N GLY A 42 -5.89 -1.51 12.57
CA GLY A 42 -6.79 -0.68 11.77
C GLY A 42 -6.14 -0.09 10.52
N GLN A 43 -5.13 -0.76 9.98
CA GLN A 43 -4.46 -0.36 8.74
C GLN A 43 -4.76 -1.35 7.62
N HIS A 44 -4.51 -0.92 6.39
CA HIS A 44 -4.72 -1.73 5.21
C HIS A 44 -3.72 -2.89 5.08
N VAL A 45 -4.16 -3.93 4.39
CA VAL A 45 -3.29 -4.89 3.72
C VAL A 45 -3.23 -4.52 2.25
N ILE A 46 -2.03 -4.33 1.74
CA ILE A 46 -1.79 -3.90 0.36
C ILE A 46 -1.38 -5.10 -0.47
N PRO A 47 -2.14 -5.49 -1.51
CA PRO A 47 -1.73 -6.55 -2.42
C PRO A 47 -0.57 -6.08 -3.29
N LEU A 48 0.37 -6.98 -3.60
CA LEU A 48 1.57 -6.71 -4.38
C LEU A 48 1.73 -7.72 -5.50
N PHE A 49 2.22 -7.27 -6.65
CA PHE A 49 2.71 -8.13 -7.72
C PHE A 49 4.23 -8.13 -7.69
N GLU A 50 4.83 -9.30 -7.49
CA GLU A 50 6.28 -9.44 -7.34
C GLU A 50 6.99 -9.64 -8.67
N GLY A 51 6.31 -10.25 -9.62
CA GLY A 51 6.85 -10.55 -10.93
C GLY A 51 6.45 -11.94 -11.44
N TRP A 52 7.14 -12.40 -12.47
CA TRP A 52 6.86 -13.67 -13.12
C TRP A 52 8.12 -14.38 -13.59
N PHE A 53 8.03 -15.69 -13.78
CA PHE A 53 9.08 -16.50 -14.37
C PHE A 53 8.51 -17.55 -15.35
N PRO A 54 9.26 -17.95 -16.38
CA PRO A 54 8.85 -18.99 -17.31
C PRO A 54 8.97 -20.37 -16.69
N ASN A 55 8.06 -21.28 -17.04
CA ASN A 55 8.11 -22.68 -16.67
C ASN A 55 8.68 -23.54 -17.82
N ASP A 56 9.18 -24.76 -17.50
CA ASP A 56 9.77 -25.67 -18.47
C ASP A 56 8.79 -26.13 -19.57
N ASP A 57 7.49 -26.13 -19.28
CA ASP A 57 6.41 -26.50 -20.20
C ASP A 57 5.96 -25.35 -21.11
N GLY A 58 6.55 -24.17 -20.96
CA GLY A 58 6.23 -22.95 -21.71
C GLY A 58 5.10 -22.12 -21.12
N SER A 59 4.50 -22.51 -20.01
CA SER A 59 3.61 -21.68 -19.20
C SER A 59 4.42 -20.63 -18.43
N TYR A 60 3.72 -19.75 -17.70
CA TYR A 60 4.36 -18.74 -16.85
C TYR A 60 3.73 -18.75 -15.47
N THR A 61 4.55 -18.52 -14.45
CA THR A 61 4.10 -18.36 -13.07
C THR A 61 4.18 -16.90 -12.66
N LEU A 62 3.05 -16.32 -12.26
CA LEU A 62 2.93 -14.98 -11.70
C LEU A 62 2.93 -15.07 -10.18
N CYS A 63 3.78 -14.29 -9.53
CA CYS A 63 4.00 -14.29 -8.09
C CYS A 63 3.37 -13.07 -7.44
N PHE A 64 2.58 -13.28 -6.39
CA PHE A 64 1.93 -12.22 -5.62
C PHE A 64 2.31 -12.29 -4.15
N GLY A 65 2.46 -11.11 -3.57
CA GLY A 65 2.74 -10.93 -2.17
C GLY A 65 1.81 -9.90 -1.54
N TYR A 66 2.05 -9.57 -0.30
CA TYR A 66 1.32 -8.49 0.36
C TYR A 66 2.16 -7.76 1.39
N PHE A 67 1.73 -6.55 1.71
CA PHE A 67 2.24 -5.75 2.81
C PHE A 67 1.10 -5.49 3.80
N ASN A 68 1.19 -6.07 5.01
CA ASN A 68 0.29 -5.71 6.09
C ASN A 68 0.84 -4.47 6.81
N MET A 69 0.11 -3.35 6.74
CA MET A 69 0.51 -2.10 7.37
C MET A 69 0.33 -2.10 8.89
N ASN A 70 -0.39 -3.07 9.45
CA ASN A 70 -0.49 -3.27 10.88
C ASN A 70 0.81 -3.88 11.44
N THR A 71 1.19 -3.49 12.64
CA THR A 71 2.38 -4.07 13.29
C THR A 71 2.04 -5.23 14.24
N GLU A 72 0.77 -5.40 14.59
CA GLU A 72 0.30 -6.43 15.52
C GLU A 72 -0.97 -7.16 15.03
N GLU A 73 -1.79 -6.50 14.20
CA GLU A 73 -3.08 -7.06 13.77
C GLU A 73 -2.90 -8.05 12.63
N GLN A 74 -3.40 -9.27 12.83
CA GLN A 74 -3.69 -10.22 11.77
C GLN A 74 -5.04 -9.85 11.15
N VAL A 75 -5.10 -9.84 9.82
CA VAL A 75 -6.32 -9.47 9.09
C VAL A 75 -6.86 -10.70 8.36
N GLU A 76 -8.16 -10.97 8.54
CA GLU A 76 -8.87 -12.05 7.85
C GLU A 76 -9.78 -11.46 6.78
N VAL A 77 -9.60 -11.89 5.51
CA VAL A 77 -10.47 -11.54 4.40
C VAL A 77 -10.82 -12.81 3.63
N PRO A 78 -12.01 -13.38 3.86
CA PRO A 78 -12.45 -14.57 3.14
C PRO A 78 -12.53 -14.37 1.63
N LEU A 79 -12.38 -15.46 0.87
CA LEU A 79 -12.61 -15.43 -0.58
C LEU A 79 -14.03 -14.95 -0.90
N GLY A 80 -14.16 -14.19 -1.96
CA GLY A 80 -15.40 -13.59 -2.42
C GLY A 80 -15.20 -12.16 -2.89
N ASP A 81 -16.23 -11.33 -2.85
CA ASP A 81 -16.19 -9.97 -3.38
C ASP A 81 -15.04 -9.12 -2.80
N ALA A 82 -14.72 -9.32 -1.51
CA ALA A 82 -13.67 -8.60 -0.81
C ALA A 82 -12.24 -9.16 -1.02
N ASN A 83 -12.11 -10.36 -1.59
CA ASN A 83 -10.82 -11.01 -1.86
C ASN A 83 -10.97 -11.92 -3.08
N ARG A 84 -10.67 -11.41 -4.25
CA ARG A 84 -10.90 -12.08 -5.53
C ARG A 84 -9.77 -11.89 -6.52
N ILE A 85 -9.67 -12.81 -7.45
CA ILE A 85 -8.79 -12.71 -8.62
C ILE A 85 -9.64 -12.68 -9.89
N GLU A 86 -9.25 -11.83 -10.81
CA GLU A 86 -9.83 -11.75 -12.16
C GLU A 86 -8.74 -12.02 -13.21
N PRO A 87 -8.99 -12.84 -14.24
CA PRO A 87 -10.23 -13.60 -14.50
C PRO A 87 -10.51 -14.69 -13.47
N ALA A 88 -11.79 -15.02 -13.28
CA ALA A 88 -12.28 -15.94 -12.25
C ALA A 88 -11.71 -17.38 -12.37
N GLU A 89 -11.14 -17.76 -13.50
CA GLU A 89 -10.48 -19.06 -13.68
C GLU A 89 -9.22 -19.21 -12.79
N PHE A 90 -8.64 -18.10 -12.30
CA PHE A 90 -7.47 -18.06 -11.43
C PHE A 90 -7.86 -17.81 -9.96
N ASP A 91 -9.14 -17.58 -9.68
CA ASP A 91 -9.60 -17.26 -8.34
C ASP A 91 -9.53 -18.48 -7.40
N GLY A 92 -9.14 -18.23 -6.14
CA GLY A 92 -9.06 -19.24 -5.10
C GLY A 92 -7.65 -19.65 -4.66
N ALA A 93 -6.60 -19.13 -5.32
CA ALA A 93 -5.21 -19.36 -4.93
C ALA A 93 -4.70 -18.40 -3.85
N GLN A 94 -5.35 -17.25 -3.71
CA GLN A 94 -4.94 -16.17 -2.81
C GLN A 94 -5.21 -16.51 -1.34
N PRO A 95 -4.38 -15.98 -0.40
CA PRO A 95 -4.55 -16.19 1.01
C PRO A 95 -5.80 -15.48 1.54
N THR A 96 -6.36 -16.00 2.64
CA THR A 96 -7.45 -15.37 3.40
C THR A 96 -6.99 -14.82 4.74
N HIS A 97 -5.72 -15.04 5.09
CA HIS A 97 -5.10 -14.68 6.35
C HIS A 97 -3.83 -13.88 6.08
N PHE A 98 -3.71 -12.73 6.74
CA PHE A 98 -2.65 -11.76 6.49
C PHE A 98 -1.93 -11.40 7.79
N ASP A 99 -0.75 -11.96 7.98
CA ASP A 99 0.07 -11.72 9.16
C ASP A 99 0.77 -10.35 9.11
N PRO A 100 0.95 -9.69 10.26
CA PRO A 100 1.83 -8.54 10.37
C PRO A 100 3.30 -8.99 10.32
N VAL A 101 4.19 -8.05 10.02
CA VAL A 101 5.63 -8.29 10.17
C VAL A 101 6.01 -8.14 11.65
N PRO A 102 6.66 -9.13 12.28
CA PRO A 102 7.05 -9.08 13.70
C PRO A 102 7.91 -7.85 14.05
N ALA A 103 7.72 -7.32 15.26
CA ALA A 103 8.34 -6.08 15.72
C ALA A 103 9.87 -5.97 15.53
N PRO A 104 10.69 -6.99 15.76
CA PRO A 104 12.15 -6.91 15.50
C PRO A 104 12.49 -6.65 14.04
N GLU A 105 11.62 -7.02 13.14
CA GLU A 105 11.81 -6.92 11.68
C GLU A 105 11.27 -5.61 11.11
N LEU A 106 10.51 -4.84 11.87
CA LEU A 106 9.96 -3.55 11.46
C LEU A 106 11.03 -2.52 11.07
N THR A 107 12.24 -2.67 11.56
CA THR A 107 13.38 -1.81 11.23
C THR A 107 14.08 -2.20 9.93
N ARG A 108 13.73 -3.34 9.36
CA ARG A 108 14.31 -3.82 8.09
C ARG A 108 13.60 -3.18 6.90
N PRO A 109 14.29 -2.95 5.78
CA PRO A 109 13.67 -2.42 4.56
C PRO A 109 12.62 -3.36 3.96
N TYR A 110 12.64 -4.65 4.32
CA TYR A 110 11.75 -5.67 3.80
C TYR A 110 10.61 -5.94 4.78
N ARG A 111 9.50 -5.25 4.59
CA ARG A 111 8.31 -5.31 5.46
C ARG A 111 7.13 -5.98 4.77
N HIS A 112 7.36 -6.82 3.79
CA HIS A 112 6.26 -7.49 3.13
C HIS A 112 6.48 -8.99 3.01
N HIS A 113 5.41 -9.68 2.78
CA HIS A 113 5.36 -11.11 2.59
C HIS A 113 5.48 -11.39 1.09
N TRP A 114 6.65 -11.84 0.67
CA TRP A 114 7.00 -12.09 -0.72
C TRP A 114 6.36 -13.37 -1.24
N CYS A 115 5.82 -13.32 -2.46
CA CYS A 115 5.41 -14.49 -3.22
C CYS A 115 4.61 -15.50 -2.40
N VAL A 116 3.58 -15.03 -1.66
CA VAL A 116 2.78 -15.87 -0.76
C VAL A 116 1.85 -16.82 -1.52
N PHE A 117 1.54 -16.49 -2.76
CA PHE A 117 0.84 -17.38 -3.69
C PHE A 117 1.26 -17.09 -5.12
N SER A 118 0.95 -18.00 -6.01
CA SER A 118 1.23 -17.87 -7.42
C SER A 118 0.05 -18.30 -8.28
N VAL A 119 0.00 -17.74 -9.48
CA VAL A 119 -0.98 -18.08 -10.51
C VAL A 119 -0.21 -18.54 -11.75
N GLU A 120 -0.54 -19.72 -12.24
CA GLU A 120 0.00 -20.22 -13.51
C GLU A 120 -0.88 -19.78 -14.66
N VAL A 121 -0.26 -19.19 -15.69
CA VAL A 121 -0.93 -18.73 -16.91
C VAL A 121 -0.35 -19.42 -18.14
N PRO A 122 -1.16 -19.70 -19.18
CA PRO A 122 -0.71 -20.46 -20.33
C PRO A 122 0.28 -19.67 -21.21
N SER A 123 1.02 -20.38 -22.05
CA SER A 123 2.01 -19.80 -22.98
C SER A 123 1.46 -18.73 -23.92
N ASP A 124 0.17 -18.77 -24.25
CA ASP A 124 -0.54 -17.81 -25.08
C ASP A 124 -1.25 -16.69 -24.29
N PHE A 125 -0.96 -16.55 -22.99
CA PHE A 125 -1.56 -15.54 -22.13
C PHE A 125 -1.39 -14.11 -22.68
N GLY A 126 -0.23 -13.81 -23.25
CA GLY A 126 0.01 -12.57 -23.99
C GLY A 126 0.06 -11.33 -23.08
N ARG A 127 -0.76 -10.31 -23.45
CA ARG A 127 -0.79 -9.00 -22.76
C ARG A 127 -1.98 -8.84 -21.79
N LYS A 128 -2.52 -9.92 -21.35
CA LYS A 128 -3.60 -9.91 -20.35
C LYS A 128 -3.00 -9.67 -18.98
N ASP A 129 -3.87 -9.30 -18.03
CA ASP A 129 -3.53 -9.15 -16.63
C ASP A 129 -4.29 -10.19 -15.79
N VAL A 130 -3.65 -10.63 -14.72
CA VAL A 130 -4.32 -11.26 -13.57
C VAL A 130 -4.42 -10.19 -12.50
N ILE A 131 -5.64 -9.86 -12.08
CA ILE A 131 -5.87 -8.76 -11.14
C ILE A 131 -6.30 -9.36 -9.80
N TRP A 132 -5.47 -9.16 -8.77
CA TRP A 132 -5.85 -9.47 -7.40
C TRP A 132 -6.43 -8.25 -6.73
N THR A 133 -7.65 -8.37 -6.21
CA THR A 133 -8.37 -7.33 -5.49
C THR A 133 -8.59 -7.74 -4.05
N LEU A 134 -8.28 -6.85 -3.13
CA LEU A 134 -8.43 -7.02 -1.69
C LEU A 134 -9.11 -5.79 -1.07
N GLU A 135 -10.23 -6.00 -0.38
CA GLU A 135 -10.91 -4.94 0.38
C GLU A 135 -10.54 -5.04 1.86
N THR A 136 -9.91 -3.99 2.39
CA THR A 136 -9.58 -3.88 3.81
C THR A 136 -9.86 -2.47 4.31
N GLN A 137 -10.36 -2.33 5.53
CA GLN A 137 -10.72 -1.05 6.15
C GLN A 137 -11.72 -0.22 5.33
N GLY A 138 -12.54 -0.89 4.50
CA GLY A 138 -13.54 -0.24 3.66
C GLY A 138 -13.02 0.32 2.33
N ASP A 139 -11.75 0.10 2.01
CA ASP A 139 -11.16 0.47 0.73
C ASP A 139 -10.77 -0.77 -0.07
N GLU A 140 -11.07 -0.75 -1.37
CA GLU A 140 -10.69 -1.77 -2.32
C GLU A 140 -9.35 -1.41 -2.97
N LEU A 141 -8.37 -2.32 -2.86
CA LEU A 141 -7.05 -2.20 -3.44
C LEU A 141 -6.84 -3.31 -4.46
N SER A 142 -6.40 -2.96 -5.66
CA SER A 142 -6.17 -3.94 -6.73
C SER A 142 -4.75 -3.83 -7.28
N VAL A 143 -4.14 -4.97 -7.58
CA VAL A 143 -2.84 -5.05 -8.24
C VAL A 143 -2.92 -5.93 -9.48
N PRO A 144 -2.52 -5.41 -10.67
CA PRO A 144 -2.41 -6.21 -11.88
C PRO A 144 -1.08 -6.94 -11.92
N GLY A 145 -1.10 -8.24 -12.21
CA GLY A 145 0.05 -9.05 -12.57
C GLY A 145 0.08 -9.31 -14.07
N SER A 146 1.21 -9.04 -14.73
CA SER A 146 1.35 -9.13 -16.18
C SER A 146 2.72 -9.68 -16.61
N LEU A 147 2.80 -10.21 -17.83
CA LEU A 147 4.04 -10.72 -18.43
C LEU A 147 4.92 -9.61 -19.03
N LEU A 148 4.96 -8.42 -18.43
CA LEU A 148 5.86 -7.36 -18.87
C LEU A 148 7.32 -7.75 -18.59
N PRO A 149 8.25 -7.55 -19.54
CA PRO A 149 9.66 -7.94 -19.37
C PRO A 149 10.35 -7.29 -18.17
N SER A 150 9.85 -6.15 -17.69
CA SER A 150 10.37 -5.45 -16.51
C SER A 150 10.07 -6.17 -15.18
N TYR A 151 9.17 -7.15 -15.19
CA TYR A 151 8.77 -7.93 -14.02
C TYR A 151 9.26 -9.37 -14.06
N VAL A 152 10.21 -9.69 -14.95
CA VAL A 152 10.84 -11.02 -14.95
C VAL A 152 11.64 -11.21 -13.67
N LEU A 153 11.34 -12.28 -12.94
CA LEU A 153 12.12 -12.70 -11.78
C LEU A 153 13.27 -13.58 -12.29
N ASP A 154 14.49 -13.28 -11.84
CA ASP A 154 15.64 -14.13 -12.14
C ASP A 154 15.61 -15.38 -11.23
N GLU A 155 15.83 -16.57 -11.79
CA GLU A 155 15.87 -17.84 -11.04
C GLU A 155 16.92 -17.82 -9.91
N THR A 156 17.93 -16.97 -10.00
CA THR A 156 18.97 -16.82 -8.98
C THR A 156 18.53 -16.00 -7.78
N GLU A 157 17.42 -15.27 -7.88
CA GLU A 157 16.86 -14.44 -6.81
C GLU A 157 15.59 -15.05 -6.20
N THR A 158 15.60 -16.33 -5.90
CA THR A 158 14.61 -16.89 -4.99
C THR A 158 14.86 -16.30 -3.60
N TRP A 159 14.12 -15.27 -3.26
CA TRP A 159 14.19 -14.56 -1.97
C TRP A 159 14.05 -15.49 -0.76
N ALA A 160 13.47 -16.66 -0.94
CA ALA A 160 13.47 -17.75 0.05
C ALA A 160 14.87 -18.29 0.40
N ALA A 161 15.89 -18.00 -0.40
CA ALA A 161 17.24 -18.46 -0.21
C ALA A 161 18.22 -17.38 0.26
N MET A 162 17.78 -16.12 0.47
CA MET A 162 18.67 -15.15 1.09
C MET A 162 18.88 -15.50 2.56
N PRO A 163 20.08 -15.93 2.95
CA PRO A 163 20.38 -16.09 4.37
C PRO A 163 20.23 -14.71 5.02
N LEU A 164 19.40 -14.64 6.05
CA LEU A 164 19.31 -13.44 6.88
C LEU A 164 20.72 -13.06 7.32
N PRO A 165 21.17 -11.81 7.16
CA PRO A 165 22.47 -11.40 7.67
C PRO A 165 22.52 -11.70 9.17
N PRO A 166 23.67 -12.19 9.69
CA PRO A 166 23.82 -12.46 11.11
C PRO A 166 23.55 -11.17 11.91
N ILE A 167 22.78 -11.31 12.98
CA ILE A 167 22.48 -10.25 13.94
C ILE A 167 23.76 -9.91 14.70
#